data_f6aeb5b80fff1842ae65e73138ef7b2b
#
_entry.id   f6aeb5b80fff1842ae65e73138ef7b2b
#
_cell.length_a   1.000
_cell.length_b   1.000
_cell.length_c   1.000
_cell.angle_alpha   90.00
_cell.angle_beta   90.00
_cell.angle_gamma   90.00
#
_symmetry.space_group_name_H-M   'P 1'
#
loop_
_entity.id
_entity.type
_entity.pdbx_description
1 polymer ?
#
loop_
_entity_poly.entity_id
_entity_poly.type
_entity_poly.pdbx_seq_one_letter_code
_entity_poly.pdbx_strand_id
1 'polypeptide(L)'
;VPVSEVRDAEIALNRAVWAVVNERFTDAAAHDQWVRPEPVWGLFAVPERELGVLGDVRGLDVVELGGGTAYVSAWLARAGARPVAVDLSSEQLATARRLQVELGPEFPLVQADGERLPLADGCADVVVSEHGVGAWCDPQRWLPEAARLLRLGGRLAFLTNSHLSALCVPDDEGVAGETLLRGHREAYRVHWEGGGVEFHPSHGDWVRLLRASGFVIEALHEIYAPDDGSDHEFYEIVSQRWAGRWPAEELWVATRG
;
A
#
# COMPACT_ATOMS: atom_id res chain seq x y z
N VAL A 1 -24.44 17.12 2.27
CA VAL A 1 -24.28 15.79 1.66
C VAL A 1 -23.95 14.81 2.78
N PRO A 2 -24.56 13.62 2.86
CA PRO A 2 -24.20 12.59 3.84
C PRO A 2 -22.71 12.19 3.69
N VAL A 3 -22.06 11.90 4.81
CA VAL A 3 -20.61 11.50 4.82
C VAL A 3 -20.34 10.27 3.95
N SER A 4 -21.30 9.34 3.86
CA SER A 4 -21.22 8.17 3.00
C SER A 4 -21.16 8.53 1.51
N GLU A 5 -22.00 9.47 1.05
CA GLU A 5 -22.01 9.88 -0.36
C GLU A 5 -20.72 10.58 -0.79
N VAL A 6 -20.11 11.35 0.10
CA VAL A 6 -18.79 11.99 -0.16
C VAL A 6 -17.73 10.91 -0.32
N ARG A 7 -17.73 9.90 0.57
CA ARG A 7 -16.73 8.82 0.49
C ARG A 7 -16.91 7.94 -0.74
N ASP A 8 -18.13 7.61 -1.11
CA ASP A 8 -18.42 6.85 -2.33
C ASP A 8 -17.91 7.56 -3.59
N ALA A 9 -18.03 8.89 -3.64
CA ALA A 9 -17.49 9.70 -4.74
C ALA A 9 -15.95 9.67 -4.78
N GLU A 10 -15.28 9.70 -3.63
CA GLU A 10 -13.81 9.59 -3.55
C GLU A 10 -13.30 8.22 -3.96
N ILE A 11 -13.96 7.15 -3.52
CA ILE A 11 -13.65 5.79 -3.94
C ILE A 11 -13.78 5.65 -5.46
N ALA A 12 -14.85 6.23 -6.06
CA ALA A 12 -15.02 6.24 -7.50
C ALA A 12 -13.93 7.04 -8.22
N LEU A 13 -13.51 8.17 -7.65
CA LEU A 13 -12.40 8.98 -8.17
C LEU A 13 -11.09 8.18 -8.12
N ASN A 14 -10.74 7.60 -6.98
CA ASN A 14 -9.54 6.80 -6.81
C ASN A 14 -9.50 5.62 -7.79
N ARG A 15 -10.65 4.95 -8.02
CA ARG A 15 -10.75 3.90 -9.03
C ARG A 15 -10.43 4.41 -10.44
N ALA A 16 -10.95 5.57 -10.82
CA ALA A 16 -10.68 6.16 -12.13
C ALA A 16 -9.21 6.54 -12.30
N VAL A 17 -8.57 7.09 -11.26
CA VAL A 17 -7.14 7.39 -11.25
C VAL A 17 -6.32 6.11 -11.49
N TRP A 18 -6.60 5.02 -10.76
CA TRP A 18 -5.85 3.78 -10.89
C TRP A 18 -6.08 3.06 -12.23
N ALA A 19 -7.24 3.24 -12.87
CA ALA A 19 -7.44 2.77 -14.24
C ALA A 19 -6.51 3.48 -15.22
N VAL A 20 -6.37 4.80 -15.11
CA VAL A 20 -5.45 5.61 -15.93
C VAL A 20 -3.99 5.27 -15.63
N VAL A 21 -3.62 5.11 -14.36
CA VAL A 21 -2.26 4.71 -13.96
C VAL A 21 -1.91 3.34 -14.52
N ASN A 22 -2.86 2.40 -14.53
CA ASN A 22 -2.64 1.08 -15.13
C ASN A 22 -2.35 1.18 -16.63
N GLU A 23 -3.13 1.95 -17.37
CA GLU A 23 -2.93 2.15 -18.81
C GLU A 23 -1.58 2.81 -19.13
N ARG A 24 -1.18 3.78 -18.32
CA ARG A 24 0.04 4.58 -18.58
C ARG A 24 1.33 3.91 -18.13
N PHE A 25 1.29 3.13 -17.05
CA PHE A 25 2.51 2.65 -16.41
C PHE A 25 2.40 1.22 -15.84
N THR A 26 1.46 0.94 -14.91
CA THR A 26 1.55 -0.30 -14.13
C THR A 26 1.33 -1.56 -14.95
N ASP A 27 0.56 -1.52 -16.05
CA ASP A 27 0.40 -2.68 -16.94
C ASP A 27 1.73 -3.07 -17.61
N ALA A 28 2.50 -2.07 -18.07
CA ALA A 28 3.81 -2.31 -18.70
C ALA A 28 4.88 -2.73 -17.67
N ALA A 29 4.90 -2.06 -16.50
CA ALA A 29 5.89 -2.31 -15.46
C ALA A 29 5.64 -3.61 -14.67
N ALA A 30 4.42 -4.13 -14.68
CA ALA A 30 4.02 -5.26 -13.86
C ALA A 30 4.83 -6.53 -14.11
N HIS A 31 5.21 -6.81 -15.36
CA HIS A 31 6.01 -7.99 -15.69
C HIS A 31 7.31 -8.02 -14.89
N ASP A 32 8.05 -6.92 -14.88
CA ASP A 32 9.34 -6.82 -14.19
C ASP A 32 9.20 -6.97 -12.68
N GLN A 33 8.10 -6.45 -12.10
CA GLN A 33 7.78 -6.65 -10.69
C GLN A 33 7.48 -8.13 -10.40
N TRP A 34 6.69 -8.78 -11.24
CA TRP A 34 6.33 -10.19 -11.07
C TRP A 34 7.53 -11.13 -11.14
N VAL A 35 8.48 -10.90 -12.04
CA VAL A 35 9.68 -11.78 -12.21
C VAL A 35 10.78 -11.52 -11.20
N ARG A 36 10.68 -10.51 -10.34
CA ARG A 36 11.68 -10.27 -9.29
C ARG A 36 11.92 -11.52 -8.45
N PRO A 37 13.17 -11.86 -8.15
CA PRO A 37 13.51 -13.09 -7.42
C PRO A 37 13.17 -13.03 -5.93
N GLU A 38 13.03 -11.84 -5.38
CA GLU A 38 12.71 -11.59 -3.95
C GLU A 38 11.75 -10.43 -3.79
N PRO A 39 10.97 -10.41 -2.69
CA PRO A 39 10.14 -9.28 -2.32
C PRO A 39 10.99 -8.03 -2.03
N VAL A 40 10.47 -6.88 -2.44
CA VAL A 40 11.04 -5.56 -2.15
C VAL A 40 9.92 -4.63 -1.66
N TRP A 41 10.30 -3.52 -1.04
CA TRP A 41 9.39 -2.52 -0.51
C TRP A 41 9.68 -1.15 -1.09
N GLY A 42 8.62 -0.48 -1.50
CA GLY A 42 8.60 0.94 -1.81
C GLY A 42 9.28 1.34 -3.11
N LEU A 43 9.33 2.65 -3.31
CA LEU A 43 9.84 3.30 -4.52
C LEU A 43 11.31 2.95 -4.81
N PHE A 44 12.09 2.71 -3.75
CA PHE A 44 13.52 2.41 -3.86
C PHE A 44 13.83 0.92 -3.77
N ALA A 45 12.81 0.06 -3.84
CA ALA A 45 12.93 -1.39 -3.92
C ALA A 45 13.81 -2.00 -2.80
N VAL A 46 13.62 -1.56 -1.54
CA VAL A 46 14.34 -2.07 -0.38
C VAL A 46 14.03 -3.55 -0.19
N PRO A 47 15.04 -4.45 -0.18
CA PRO A 47 14.81 -5.88 -0.10
C PRO A 47 14.14 -6.31 1.23
N GLU A 48 13.17 -7.21 1.15
CA GLU A 48 12.52 -7.79 2.34
C GLU A 48 13.52 -8.44 3.30
N ARG A 49 14.60 -9.06 2.80
CA ARG A 49 15.64 -9.66 3.64
C ARG A 49 16.36 -8.66 4.56
N GLU A 50 16.32 -7.36 4.25
CA GLU A 50 16.93 -6.30 5.06
C GLU A 50 15.98 -5.84 6.16
N LEU A 51 14.66 -5.84 5.89
CA LEU A 51 13.63 -5.40 6.82
C LEU A 51 13.06 -6.56 7.67
N GLY A 52 12.91 -7.74 7.07
CA GLY A 52 12.50 -8.96 7.76
C GLY A 52 11.06 -8.92 8.31
N VAL A 53 10.18 -8.17 7.67
CA VAL A 53 8.82 -7.89 8.20
C VAL A 53 7.83 -9.01 7.90
N LEU A 54 8.00 -9.75 6.81
CA LEU A 54 7.10 -10.85 6.43
C LEU A 54 7.47 -12.17 7.13
N GLY A 55 8.76 -12.43 7.29
CA GLY A 55 9.26 -13.68 7.87
C GLY A 55 8.97 -14.91 7.01
N ASP A 56 8.83 -16.08 7.63
CA ASP A 56 8.48 -17.31 6.92
C ASP A 56 6.97 -17.38 6.66
N VAL A 57 6.59 -17.20 5.41
CA VAL A 57 5.19 -17.18 4.97
C VAL A 57 4.67 -18.53 4.48
N ARG A 58 5.48 -19.59 4.48
CA ARG A 58 5.11 -20.91 3.95
C ARG A 58 3.88 -21.48 4.66
N GLY A 59 2.87 -21.80 3.87
CA GLY A 59 1.61 -22.36 4.36
C GLY A 59 0.70 -21.37 5.08
N LEU A 60 1.03 -20.06 5.12
CA LEU A 60 0.17 -19.03 5.70
C LEU A 60 -0.90 -18.57 4.70
N ASP A 61 -2.08 -18.25 5.23
CA ASP A 61 -3.12 -17.56 4.49
C ASP A 61 -2.83 -16.05 4.52
N VAL A 62 -2.69 -15.45 3.35
CA VAL A 62 -2.33 -14.03 3.21
C VAL A 62 -3.41 -13.28 2.45
N VAL A 63 -3.74 -12.06 2.88
CA VAL A 63 -4.58 -11.14 2.11
C VAL A 63 -3.76 -9.89 1.78
N GLU A 64 -3.60 -9.61 0.49
CA GLU A 64 -3.01 -8.37 -0.01
C GLU A 64 -4.13 -7.35 -0.28
N LEU A 65 -4.06 -6.18 0.36
CA LEU A 65 -5.04 -5.11 0.25
C LEU A 65 -4.51 -3.96 -0.62
N GLY A 66 -5.27 -3.61 -1.65
CA GLY A 66 -4.84 -2.65 -2.65
C GLY A 66 -3.65 -3.19 -3.45
N GLY A 67 -3.77 -4.45 -3.89
CA GLY A 67 -2.66 -5.19 -4.48
C GLY A 67 -2.29 -4.76 -5.90
N GLY A 68 -3.09 -3.89 -6.52
CA GLY A 68 -2.82 -3.43 -7.87
C GLY A 68 -2.68 -4.60 -8.85
N THR A 69 -1.51 -4.72 -9.47
CA THR A 69 -1.17 -5.84 -10.37
C THR A 69 -0.77 -7.12 -9.63
N ALA A 70 -0.92 -7.18 -8.30
CA ALA A 70 -0.75 -8.33 -7.42
C ALA A 70 0.66 -8.98 -7.44
N TYR A 71 1.71 -8.18 -7.63
CA TYR A 71 3.08 -8.69 -7.62
C TYR A 71 3.54 -9.15 -6.24
N VAL A 72 3.09 -8.53 -5.14
CA VAL A 72 3.38 -8.98 -3.78
C VAL A 72 2.76 -10.36 -3.54
N SER A 73 1.48 -10.55 -3.92
CA SER A 73 0.85 -11.88 -3.88
C SER A 73 1.60 -12.91 -4.71
N ALA A 74 2.11 -12.54 -5.89
CA ALA A 74 2.90 -13.45 -6.71
C ALA A 74 4.22 -13.86 -6.03
N TRP A 75 4.92 -12.93 -5.38
CA TRP A 75 6.13 -13.24 -4.60
C TRP A 75 5.82 -14.18 -3.43
N LEU A 76 4.75 -13.87 -2.67
CA LEU A 76 4.33 -14.66 -1.51
C LEU A 76 3.86 -16.07 -1.92
N ALA A 77 3.15 -16.20 -3.03
CA ALA A 77 2.75 -17.51 -3.54
C ALA A 77 3.96 -18.35 -3.94
N ARG A 78 4.97 -17.75 -4.59
CA ARG A 78 6.24 -18.45 -4.88
C ARG A 78 7.01 -18.83 -3.62
N ALA A 79 6.88 -18.07 -2.55
CA ALA A 79 7.43 -18.40 -1.24
C ALA A 79 6.61 -19.45 -0.48
N GLY A 80 5.50 -19.95 -1.05
CA GLY A 80 4.67 -21.02 -0.50
C GLY A 80 3.52 -20.57 0.39
N ALA A 81 3.17 -19.28 0.40
CA ALA A 81 1.95 -18.77 1.01
C ALA A 81 0.70 -19.09 0.16
N ARG A 82 -0.47 -18.87 0.73
CA ARG A 82 -1.77 -18.92 0.06
C ARG A 82 -2.38 -17.52 0.00
N PRO A 83 -1.95 -16.66 -0.94
CA PRO A 83 -2.43 -15.30 -1.02
C PRO A 83 -3.81 -15.19 -1.67
N VAL A 84 -4.53 -14.12 -1.29
CA VAL A 84 -5.68 -13.56 -1.99
C VAL A 84 -5.36 -12.09 -2.22
N ALA A 85 -5.34 -11.64 -3.48
CA ALA A 85 -5.13 -10.23 -3.80
C ALA A 85 -6.47 -9.52 -3.98
N VAL A 86 -6.60 -8.38 -3.31
CA VAL A 86 -7.79 -7.52 -3.38
C VAL A 86 -7.39 -6.17 -3.94
N ASP A 87 -8.13 -5.70 -4.96
CA ASP A 87 -7.98 -4.35 -5.49
C ASP A 87 -9.31 -3.75 -5.93
N LEU A 88 -9.40 -2.43 -5.93
CA LEU A 88 -10.58 -1.69 -6.36
C LEU A 88 -10.68 -1.61 -7.90
N SER A 89 -9.53 -1.55 -8.60
CA SER A 89 -9.43 -1.39 -10.05
C SER A 89 -9.54 -2.72 -10.78
N SER A 90 -10.54 -2.83 -11.65
CA SER A 90 -10.70 -3.96 -12.57
C SER A 90 -9.56 -4.07 -13.58
N GLU A 91 -8.97 -2.94 -13.96
CA GLU A 91 -7.87 -2.82 -14.91
C GLU A 91 -6.58 -3.40 -14.33
N GLN A 92 -6.27 -3.05 -13.08
CA GLN A 92 -5.15 -3.62 -12.33
C GLN A 92 -5.30 -5.16 -12.20
N LEU A 93 -6.48 -5.62 -11.82
CA LEU A 93 -6.76 -7.06 -11.69
C LEU A 93 -6.74 -7.79 -13.04
N ALA A 94 -7.10 -7.13 -14.15
CA ALA A 94 -6.97 -7.70 -15.49
C ALA A 94 -5.50 -7.92 -15.85
N THR A 95 -4.62 -6.97 -15.55
CA THR A 95 -3.17 -7.11 -15.67
C THR A 95 -2.65 -8.28 -14.83
N ALA A 96 -3.05 -8.35 -13.54
CA ALA A 96 -2.70 -9.46 -12.66
C ALA A 96 -3.13 -10.82 -13.23
N ARG A 97 -4.36 -10.90 -13.75
CA ARG A 97 -4.89 -12.13 -14.38
C ARG A 97 -4.07 -12.55 -15.59
N ARG A 98 -3.69 -11.61 -16.44
CA ARG A 98 -2.82 -11.86 -17.59
C ARG A 98 -1.48 -12.44 -17.14
N LEU A 99 -0.85 -11.85 -16.14
CA LEU A 99 0.44 -12.28 -15.63
C LEU A 99 0.38 -13.63 -14.89
N GLN A 100 -0.73 -13.95 -14.23
CA GLN A 100 -0.96 -15.30 -13.68
C GLN A 100 -0.90 -16.36 -14.79
N VAL A 101 -1.55 -16.11 -15.93
CA VAL A 101 -1.54 -17.04 -17.07
C VAL A 101 -0.16 -17.15 -17.69
N GLU A 102 0.58 -16.05 -17.77
CA GLU A 102 1.89 -15.98 -18.43
C GLU A 102 3.02 -16.54 -17.55
N LEU A 103 3.02 -16.22 -16.28
CA LEU A 103 4.17 -16.43 -15.38
C LEU A 103 3.87 -17.40 -14.23
N GLY A 104 2.56 -17.63 -13.89
CA GLY A 104 2.21 -18.26 -12.61
C GLY A 104 2.81 -17.50 -11.41
N PRO A 105 2.51 -17.88 -10.19
CA PRO A 105 1.47 -18.80 -9.74
C PRO A 105 0.05 -18.23 -9.85
N GLU A 106 -0.97 -19.10 -9.84
CA GLU A 106 -2.37 -18.70 -9.75
C GLU A 106 -2.81 -18.58 -8.28
N PHE A 107 -3.58 -17.54 -7.98
CA PHE A 107 -4.24 -17.28 -6.69
C PHE A 107 -5.51 -16.44 -6.91
N PRO A 108 -6.46 -16.41 -5.95
CA PRO A 108 -7.67 -15.62 -6.08
C PRO A 108 -7.40 -14.12 -6.24
N LEU A 109 -8.10 -13.49 -7.19
CA LEU A 109 -8.17 -12.05 -7.38
C LEU A 109 -9.59 -11.58 -7.07
N VAL A 110 -9.75 -10.62 -6.17
CA VAL A 110 -11.03 -10.12 -5.69
C VAL A 110 -11.14 -8.62 -5.96
N GLN A 111 -12.13 -8.22 -6.74
CA GLN A 111 -12.44 -6.79 -6.91
C GLN A 111 -13.30 -6.32 -5.75
N ALA A 112 -12.73 -5.48 -4.87
CA ALA A 112 -13.44 -4.91 -3.74
C ALA A 112 -12.81 -3.61 -3.26
N ASP A 113 -13.61 -2.84 -2.52
CA ASP A 113 -13.14 -1.71 -1.73
C ASP A 113 -12.44 -2.20 -0.47
N GLY A 114 -11.19 -1.72 -0.22
CA GLY A 114 -10.40 -2.07 0.96
C GLY A 114 -11.03 -1.67 2.30
N GLU A 115 -12.04 -0.79 2.28
CA GLU A 115 -12.81 -0.39 3.45
C GLU A 115 -13.99 -1.33 3.76
N ARG A 116 -14.33 -2.26 2.86
CA ARG A 116 -15.42 -3.24 3.01
C ARG A 116 -15.19 -4.48 2.16
N LEU A 117 -14.63 -5.49 2.76
CA LEU A 117 -14.12 -6.67 2.08
C LEU A 117 -15.12 -7.86 2.12
N PRO A 118 -15.36 -8.54 1.00
CA PRO A 118 -16.25 -9.71 0.92
C PRO A 118 -15.52 -11.00 1.36
N LEU A 119 -14.72 -10.91 2.42
CA LEU A 119 -13.93 -12.02 2.97
C LEU A 119 -14.39 -12.34 4.40
N ALA A 120 -14.23 -13.59 4.81
CA ALA A 120 -14.64 -14.05 6.12
C ALA A 120 -13.74 -13.51 7.25
N ASP A 121 -14.30 -13.39 8.46
CA ASP A 121 -13.55 -13.05 9.65
C ASP A 121 -12.51 -14.13 9.96
N GLY A 122 -11.32 -13.71 10.41
CA GLY A 122 -10.25 -14.62 10.83
C GLY A 122 -9.76 -15.54 9.69
N CYS A 123 -9.84 -15.10 8.45
CA CYS A 123 -9.41 -15.90 7.29
C CYS A 123 -7.91 -15.80 6.98
N ALA A 124 -7.18 -14.83 7.55
CA ALA A 124 -5.79 -14.57 7.25
C ALA A 124 -4.87 -14.69 8.46
N ASP A 125 -3.65 -15.17 8.22
CA ASP A 125 -2.51 -15.12 9.15
C ASP A 125 -1.72 -13.82 8.97
N VAL A 126 -1.69 -13.29 7.73
CA VAL A 126 -1.03 -12.04 7.37
C VAL A 126 -1.95 -11.20 6.49
N VAL A 127 -2.03 -9.91 6.79
CA VAL A 127 -2.56 -8.88 5.89
C VAL A 127 -1.38 -8.00 5.48
N VAL A 128 -1.20 -7.81 4.18
CA VAL A 128 -0.13 -7.00 3.61
C VAL A 128 -0.70 -5.94 2.68
N SER A 129 -0.08 -4.77 2.64
CA SER A 129 -0.40 -3.72 1.67
C SER A 129 0.87 -2.94 1.34
N GLU A 130 1.18 -2.83 0.07
CA GLU A 130 2.32 -2.06 -0.45
C GLU A 130 1.77 -0.95 -1.32
N HIS A 131 1.86 0.31 -0.87
CA HIS A 131 1.26 1.50 -1.49
C HIS A 131 -0.25 1.38 -1.84
N GLY A 132 -0.94 0.45 -1.22
CA GLY A 132 -2.37 0.23 -1.42
C GLY A 132 -3.24 0.99 -0.40
N VAL A 133 -3.93 0.26 0.47
CA VAL A 133 -4.91 0.85 1.41
C VAL A 133 -4.29 1.87 2.38
N GLY A 134 -2.99 1.80 2.66
CA GLY A 134 -2.29 2.72 3.56
C GLY A 134 -2.38 4.19 3.14
N ALA A 135 -2.42 4.45 1.83
CA ALA A 135 -2.56 5.79 1.27
C ALA A 135 -3.98 6.06 0.75
N TRP A 136 -4.65 5.08 0.12
CA TRP A 136 -5.85 5.30 -0.69
C TRP A 136 -7.18 5.06 0.03
N CYS A 137 -7.15 4.45 1.21
CA CYS A 137 -8.34 4.16 2.01
C CYS A 137 -8.34 4.93 3.33
N ASP A 138 -9.55 5.26 3.83
CA ASP A 138 -9.70 5.90 5.14
C ASP A 138 -9.20 4.94 6.24
N PRO A 139 -8.14 5.30 7.00
CA PRO A 139 -7.59 4.44 8.05
C PRO A 139 -8.59 4.08 9.15
N GLN A 140 -9.62 4.91 9.38
CA GLN A 140 -10.68 4.62 10.33
C GLN A 140 -11.61 3.49 9.86
N ARG A 141 -11.53 3.11 8.58
CA ARG A 141 -12.38 2.09 7.97
C ARG A 141 -11.61 0.83 7.58
N TRP A 142 -10.47 0.98 6.90
CA TRP A 142 -9.73 -0.19 6.45
C TRP A 142 -8.98 -0.91 7.58
N LEU A 143 -8.50 -0.20 8.64
CA LEU A 143 -7.83 -0.86 9.76
C LEU A 143 -8.75 -1.83 10.55
N PRO A 144 -10.01 -1.47 10.88
CA PRO A 144 -10.97 -2.43 11.43
C PRO A 144 -11.23 -3.63 10.51
N GLU A 145 -11.27 -3.43 9.18
CA GLU A 145 -11.41 -4.54 8.22
C GLU A 145 -10.18 -5.45 8.23
N ALA A 146 -8.97 -4.89 8.21
CA ALA A 146 -7.74 -5.67 8.35
C ALA A 146 -7.71 -6.48 9.66
N ALA A 147 -8.11 -5.87 10.78
CA ALA A 147 -8.24 -6.56 12.06
C ALA A 147 -9.28 -7.68 12.03
N ARG A 148 -10.43 -7.47 11.35
CA ARG A 148 -11.47 -8.49 11.18
C ARG A 148 -10.97 -9.71 10.40
N LEU A 149 -10.21 -9.48 9.32
CA LEU A 149 -9.66 -10.54 8.48
C LEU A 149 -8.60 -11.39 9.19
N LEU A 150 -7.78 -10.76 10.03
CA LEU A 150 -6.69 -11.46 10.71
C LEU A 150 -7.20 -12.40 11.81
N ARG A 151 -6.55 -13.52 11.98
CA ARG A 151 -6.62 -14.34 13.20
C ARG A 151 -5.98 -13.60 14.37
N LEU A 152 -6.34 -13.95 15.60
CA LEU A 152 -5.63 -13.45 16.79
C LEU A 152 -4.13 -13.82 16.68
N GLY A 153 -3.25 -12.88 16.96
CA GLY A 153 -1.81 -13.02 16.75
C GLY A 153 -1.36 -12.91 15.29
N GLY A 154 -2.29 -12.69 14.34
CA GLY A 154 -1.97 -12.48 12.93
C GLY A 154 -1.31 -11.12 12.69
N ARG A 155 -0.50 -11.03 11.65
CA ARG A 155 0.35 -9.88 11.33
C ARG A 155 -0.28 -8.96 10.30
N LEU A 156 -0.21 -7.66 10.55
CA LEU A 156 -0.43 -6.59 9.59
C LEU A 156 0.92 -5.98 9.22
N ALA A 157 1.25 -5.89 7.93
CA ALA A 157 2.38 -5.13 7.41
C ALA A 157 1.89 -4.23 6.28
N PHE A 158 2.07 -2.91 6.40
CA PHE A 158 1.67 -2.00 5.34
C PHE A 158 2.67 -0.87 5.14
N LEU A 159 2.96 -0.61 3.87
CA LEU A 159 3.80 0.50 3.41
C LEU A 159 2.91 1.63 2.90
N THR A 160 3.28 2.85 3.21
CA THR A 160 2.62 4.08 2.76
C THR A 160 3.63 5.21 2.61
N ASN A 161 3.28 6.29 1.91
CA ASN A 161 4.08 7.50 1.88
C ASN A 161 4.23 8.08 3.29
N SER A 162 5.40 8.62 3.61
CA SER A 162 5.61 9.24 4.91
C SER A 162 4.75 10.49 5.07
N HIS A 163 4.34 10.76 6.31
CA HIS A 163 3.65 12.02 6.61
C HIS A 163 4.51 13.25 6.24
N LEU A 164 5.84 13.13 6.38
CA LEU A 164 6.78 14.20 6.03
C LEU A 164 6.78 14.47 4.53
N SER A 165 6.81 13.45 3.67
CA SER A 165 6.74 13.65 2.22
C SER A 165 5.43 14.36 1.83
N ALA A 166 4.30 13.95 2.41
CA ALA A 166 3.01 14.59 2.18
C ALA A 166 2.97 16.07 2.60
N LEU A 167 3.74 16.46 3.62
CA LEU A 167 3.86 17.88 4.01
C LEU A 167 4.68 18.71 3.01
N CYS A 168 5.57 18.08 2.23
CA CYS A 168 6.56 18.75 1.38
C CYS A 168 6.27 18.65 -0.12
N VAL A 169 5.37 17.74 -0.55
CA VAL A 169 4.94 17.59 -1.95
C VAL A 169 3.99 18.72 -2.34
N PRO A 170 4.18 19.41 -3.48
CA PRO A 170 3.23 20.41 -4.00
C PRO A 170 1.85 19.82 -4.31
N ASP A 171 0.80 20.66 -4.34
CA ASP A 171 -0.55 20.24 -4.74
C ASP A 171 -0.67 20.02 -6.26
N ASP A 172 0.18 20.71 -7.03
CA ASP A 172 0.34 20.59 -8.48
C ASP A 172 1.52 19.66 -8.85
N GLU A 173 2.12 19.82 -10.00
CA GLU A 173 3.25 19.00 -10.45
C GLU A 173 4.54 19.33 -9.68
N GLY A 174 5.29 18.29 -9.31
CA GLY A 174 6.63 18.40 -8.71
C GLY A 174 6.90 17.46 -7.56
N VAL A 175 8.17 17.32 -7.24
CA VAL A 175 8.64 16.48 -6.13
C VAL A 175 8.70 17.25 -4.81
N ALA A 176 8.70 16.52 -3.69
CA ALA A 176 8.87 17.09 -2.35
C ALA A 176 10.12 17.99 -2.26
N GLY A 177 9.92 19.19 -1.76
CA GLY A 177 10.97 20.16 -1.45
C GLY A 177 11.42 20.10 0.00
N GLU A 178 12.21 21.11 0.42
CA GLU A 178 12.69 21.24 1.80
C GLU A 178 11.82 22.20 2.64
N THR A 179 10.58 22.46 2.19
CA THR A 179 9.65 23.40 2.84
C THR A 179 8.34 22.70 3.09
N LEU A 180 7.76 22.90 4.29
CA LEU A 180 6.42 22.45 4.59
C LEU A 180 5.39 23.32 3.84
N LEU A 181 4.60 22.74 2.96
CA LEU A 181 3.65 23.42 2.09
C LEU A 181 2.23 23.44 2.65
N ARG A 182 1.91 22.54 3.58
CA ARG A 182 0.62 22.47 4.25
C ARG A 182 0.73 22.23 5.73
N GLY A 183 -0.35 22.50 6.46
CA GLY A 183 -0.41 22.28 7.91
C GLY A 183 -0.40 20.79 8.26
N HIS A 184 0.20 20.43 9.38
CA HIS A 184 0.31 19.05 9.87
C HIS A 184 -1.02 18.29 9.89
N ARG A 185 -2.13 18.95 10.27
CA ARG A 185 -3.46 18.32 10.29
C ARG A 185 -4.12 18.27 8.91
N GLU A 186 -3.76 19.16 8.02
CA GLU A 186 -4.28 19.25 6.66
C GLU A 186 -3.74 18.12 5.80
N ALA A 187 -2.50 17.69 6.08
CA ALA A 187 -1.88 16.55 5.41
C ALA A 187 -2.57 15.20 5.70
N TYR A 188 -3.43 15.10 6.74
CA TYR A 188 -4.12 13.83 7.04
C TYR A 188 -4.94 13.30 5.87
N ARG A 189 -5.56 14.20 5.09
CA ARG A 189 -6.37 13.85 3.92
C ARG A 189 -6.15 14.91 2.86
N VAL A 190 -5.55 14.51 1.76
CA VAL A 190 -5.18 15.39 0.65
C VAL A 190 -5.99 15.04 -0.58
N HIS A 191 -6.53 16.06 -1.25
CA HIS A 191 -7.12 15.96 -2.56
C HIS A 191 -6.11 16.50 -3.56
N TRP A 192 -5.51 15.62 -4.35
CA TRP A 192 -4.52 16.01 -5.34
C TRP A 192 -5.18 16.57 -6.59
N GLU A 193 -4.63 17.67 -7.13
CA GLU A 193 -5.11 18.23 -8.40
C GLU A 193 -4.86 17.23 -9.54
N GLY A 194 -5.93 16.79 -10.21
CA GLY A 194 -5.85 15.75 -11.25
C GLY A 194 -5.53 14.33 -10.75
N GLY A 195 -5.33 14.15 -9.44
CA GLY A 195 -5.10 12.88 -8.77
C GLY A 195 -6.34 12.36 -8.05
N GLY A 196 -6.12 11.57 -7.02
CA GLY A 196 -7.17 11.02 -6.16
C GLY A 196 -7.23 11.71 -4.80
N VAL A 197 -7.80 11.00 -3.85
CA VAL A 197 -7.81 11.36 -2.44
C VAL A 197 -6.93 10.39 -1.69
N GLU A 198 -5.93 10.91 -1.02
CA GLU A 198 -4.99 10.15 -0.20
C GLU A 198 -5.07 10.51 1.27
N PHE A 199 -4.66 9.57 2.11
CA PHE A 199 -4.59 9.69 3.56
C PHE A 199 -3.14 9.56 4.02
N HIS A 200 -2.68 10.56 4.76
CA HIS A 200 -1.32 10.58 5.33
C HIS A 200 -1.41 10.88 6.84
N PRO A 201 -1.89 9.95 7.66
CA PRO A 201 -1.90 10.13 9.11
C PRO A 201 -0.51 10.40 9.65
N SER A 202 -0.41 11.28 10.65
CA SER A 202 0.84 11.44 11.38
C SER A 202 1.17 10.16 12.18
N HIS A 203 2.42 10.00 12.66
CA HIS A 203 2.77 8.88 13.53
C HIS A 203 1.85 8.80 14.76
N GLY A 204 1.48 9.93 15.35
CA GLY A 204 0.54 9.97 16.46
C GLY A 204 -0.87 9.50 16.08
N ASP A 205 -1.30 9.79 14.84
CA ASP A 205 -2.57 9.29 14.31
C ASP A 205 -2.51 7.79 14.05
N TRP A 206 -1.46 7.30 13.40
CA TRP A 206 -1.26 5.86 13.17
C TRP A 206 -1.26 5.07 14.47
N VAL A 207 -0.52 5.53 15.49
CA VAL A 207 -0.47 4.88 16.81
C VAL A 207 -1.88 4.80 17.43
N ARG A 208 -2.67 5.88 17.37
CA ARG A 208 -4.04 5.88 17.91
C ARG A 208 -4.97 4.96 17.13
N LEU A 209 -4.92 5.02 15.80
CA LEU A 209 -5.81 4.26 14.92
C LEU A 209 -5.53 2.76 14.98
N LEU A 210 -4.26 2.35 14.93
CA LEU A 210 -3.85 0.96 15.08
C LEU A 210 -4.32 0.38 16.42
N ARG A 211 -4.04 1.09 17.53
CA ARG A 211 -4.47 0.65 18.87
C ARG A 211 -5.99 0.59 19.03
N ALA A 212 -6.71 1.57 18.47
CA ALA A 212 -8.17 1.58 18.48
C ALA A 212 -8.78 0.42 17.70
N SER A 213 -8.07 -0.08 16.68
CA SER A 213 -8.45 -1.23 15.86
C SER A 213 -7.99 -2.58 16.44
N GLY A 214 -7.40 -2.59 17.65
CA GLY A 214 -6.97 -3.81 18.35
C GLY A 214 -5.59 -4.32 17.96
N PHE A 215 -4.74 -3.48 17.36
CA PHE A 215 -3.37 -3.85 17.02
C PHE A 215 -2.37 -3.49 18.12
N VAL A 216 -1.37 -4.36 18.28
CA VAL A 216 -0.12 -4.08 18.99
C VAL A 216 0.94 -3.74 17.96
N ILE A 217 1.53 -2.54 18.05
CA ILE A 217 2.55 -2.08 17.11
C ILE A 217 3.87 -2.77 17.46
N GLU A 218 4.46 -3.45 16.46
CA GLU A 218 5.74 -4.15 16.61
C GLU A 218 6.91 -3.29 16.13
N ALA A 219 6.74 -2.63 14.96
CA ALA A 219 7.77 -1.80 14.37
C ALA A 219 7.19 -0.71 13.46
N LEU A 220 8.00 0.34 13.29
CA LEU A 220 7.92 1.31 12.21
C LEU A 220 9.30 1.39 11.57
N HIS A 221 9.38 1.09 10.28
CA HIS A 221 10.57 1.30 9.47
C HIS A 221 10.38 2.55 8.62
N GLU A 222 11.20 3.57 8.87
CA GLU A 222 11.29 4.74 8.02
C GLU A 222 12.20 4.41 6.84
N ILE A 223 11.68 4.49 5.62
CA ILE A 223 12.36 4.07 4.40
C ILE A 223 13.04 5.26 3.74
N TYR A 224 14.32 5.12 3.51
CA TYR A 224 15.19 6.10 2.84
C TYR A 224 15.65 5.55 1.49
N ALA A 225 15.94 6.45 0.55
CA ALA A 225 16.61 6.05 -0.69
C ALA A 225 18.04 5.59 -0.40
N PRO A 226 18.50 4.50 -1.04
CA PRO A 226 19.91 4.10 -0.97
C PRO A 226 20.80 5.11 -1.69
N ASP A 227 22.09 5.20 -1.30
CA ASP A 227 23.06 6.16 -1.85
C ASP A 227 23.25 6.03 -3.36
N ASP A 228 23.13 4.80 -3.90
CA ASP A 228 23.24 4.47 -5.32
C ASP A 228 21.89 4.35 -6.03
N GLY A 229 20.79 4.81 -5.40
CA GLY A 229 19.46 4.83 -5.95
C GLY A 229 19.30 5.84 -7.09
N SER A 230 18.18 5.77 -7.77
CA SER A 230 17.75 6.71 -8.81
C SER A 230 16.31 7.17 -8.55
N ASP A 231 15.93 8.28 -9.16
CA ASP A 231 14.55 8.73 -9.15
C ASP A 231 13.64 7.69 -9.81
N HIS A 232 12.42 7.54 -9.30
CA HIS A 232 11.44 6.63 -9.87
C HIS A 232 10.95 7.17 -11.23
N GLU A 233 10.81 6.30 -12.24
CA GLU A 233 10.48 6.70 -13.62
C GLU A 233 9.09 7.36 -13.76
N PHE A 234 8.16 7.01 -12.89
CA PHE A 234 6.75 7.44 -13.02
C PHE A 234 6.22 8.15 -11.76
N TYR A 235 6.55 7.67 -10.57
CA TYR A 235 6.05 8.27 -9.33
C TYR A 235 6.97 9.40 -8.86
N GLU A 236 6.72 10.62 -9.34
CA GLU A 236 7.49 11.81 -9.03
C GLU A 236 7.06 12.44 -7.68
N ILE A 237 6.99 11.64 -6.60
CA ILE A 237 6.62 12.11 -5.26
C ILE A 237 7.82 12.71 -4.56
N VAL A 238 8.96 12.01 -4.60
CA VAL A 238 10.22 12.40 -3.99
C VAL A 238 11.38 12.09 -4.92
N SER A 239 12.41 12.95 -4.93
CA SER A 239 13.69 12.61 -5.59
C SER A 239 14.53 11.69 -4.69
N GLN A 240 15.43 10.91 -5.30
CA GLN A 240 16.42 10.12 -4.57
C GLN A 240 17.24 10.98 -3.60
N ARG A 241 17.65 12.18 -4.04
CA ARG A 241 18.37 13.14 -3.21
C ARG A 241 17.59 13.57 -1.97
N TRP A 242 16.29 13.79 -2.09
CA TRP A 242 15.41 14.14 -0.97
C TRP A 242 15.28 12.94 -0.05
N ALA A 243 14.92 11.79 -0.59
CA ALA A 243 14.69 10.55 0.12
C ALA A 243 15.95 9.96 0.79
N GLY A 244 17.14 10.31 0.33
CA GLY A 244 18.40 9.99 1.01
C GLY A 244 18.65 10.79 2.30
N ARG A 245 17.87 11.85 2.55
CA ARG A 245 18.00 12.72 3.74
C ARG A 245 16.81 12.62 4.69
N TRP A 246 15.63 12.32 4.17
CA TRP A 246 14.38 12.21 4.92
C TRP A 246 13.61 10.95 4.50
N PRO A 247 12.86 10.33 5.41
CA PRO A 247 12.09 9.15 5.05
C PRO A 247 11.04 9.50 4.01
N ALA A 248 11.07 8.81 2.88
CA ALA A 248 10.07 8.96 1.82
C ALA A 248 8.79 8.18 2.14
N GLU A 249 8.97 7.03 2.78
CA GLU A 249 7.94 6.04 3.01
C GLU A 249 8.05 5.47 4.42
N GLU A 250 6.98 4.85 4.88
CA GLU A 250 6.84 4.25 6.21
C GLU A 250 6.26 2.85 6.09
N LEU A 251 6.97 1.85 6.62
CA LEU A 251 6.48 0.49 6.70
C LEU A 251 6.14 0.16 8.16
N TRP A 252 4.85 0.01 8.41
CA TRP A 252 4.29 -0.32 9.71
C TRP A 252 4.08 -1.81 9.86
N VAL A 253 4.49 -2.35 11.00
CA VAL A 253 4.28 -3.75 11.37
C VAL A 253 3.52 -3.81 12.69
N ALA A 254 2.43 -4.56 12.71
CA ALA A 254 1.59 -4.71 13.88
C ALA A 254 1.00 -6.13 13.99
N THR A 255 0.64 -6.55 15.18
CA THR A 255 0.03 -7.85 15.46
C THR A 255 -1.39 -7.64 15.99
N ARG A 256 -2.35 -8.44 15.52
CA ARG A 256 -3.71 -8.44 16.06
C ARG A 256 -3.71 -8.99 17.50
N GLY A 257 -4.08 -8.13 18.46
CA GLY A 257 -4.21 -8.51 19.89
C GLY A 257 -5.52 -9.21 20.23
#